data_ab817fb2c246fef8683119eead73c0f5
#
_entry.id   ab817fb2c246fef8683119eead73c0f5
#
_cell.length_a   1.000
_cell.length_b   1.000
_cell.length_c   1.000
_cell.angle_alpha   90.00
_cell.angle_beta   90.00
_cell.angle_gamma   90.00
#
_symmetry.space_group_name_H-M   'P 1'
#
loop_
_entity.id
_entity.type
_entity.pdbx_description
1 polymer ?
#
loop_
_entity_poly.entity_id
_entity_poly.type
_entity_poly.pdbx_seq_one_letter_code
_entity_poly.pdbx_strand_id
1 'polypeptide(L)'
;QVGVYFLFGSDAEPDDPQVYIGQTGDLRTRLASHHAKKDFWQRALVLISRTNSLTQTHALFLEWHCLKLASESGRYRVENGNAGSKPHTPPPLEADCLEIFETGSILLATLGFPVFEPVAKGSDRAEIFVCTASGSDGRGVLTDDGFVVLKGSVGRRENVPSIRGTSTERLRHKL
;
A
#
# COMPACT_ATOMS: atom_id res chain seq x y z
N GLN A 1 -2.21 -8.38 22.98
CA GLN A 1 -1.24 -9.07 22.12
C GLN A 1 -0.33 -8.06 21.43
N VAL A 2 0.99 -8.33 21.44
CA VAL A 2 1.98 -7.51 20.75
C VAL A 2 1.82 -7.63 19.24
N GLY A 3 1.91 -6.52 18.53
CA GLY A 3 1.83 -6.50 17.07
C GLY A 3 2.15 -5.14 16.47
N VAL A 4 2.34 -5.16 15.15
CA VAL A 4 2.47 -3.97 14.31
C VAL A 4 1.20 -3.82 13.49
N TYR A 5 0.71 -2.61 13.35
CA TYR A 5 -0.52 -2.33 12.62
C TYR A 5 -0.32 -1.22 11.59
N PHE A 6 -1.07 -1.34 10.51
CA PHE A 6 -1.09 -0.43 9.38
C PHE A 6 -2.51 0.09 9.22
N LEU A 7 -2.70 1.40 9.32
CA LEU A 7 -3.99 2.05 9.11
C LEU A 7 -3.96 2.73 7.74
N PHE A 8 -4.86 2.34 6.87
CA PHE A 8 -4.93 2.85 5.51
C PHE A 8 -6.08 3.84 5.35
N GLY A 9 -5.82 4.91 4.61
CA GLY A 9 -6.79 5.92 4.24
C GLY A 9 -7.90 5.40 3.32
N SER A 10 -8.74 6.30 2.89
CA SER A 10 -9.85 5.99 1.99
C SER A 10 -9.37 5.64 0.58
N ASP A 11 -9.99 4.65 -0.04
CA ASP A 11 -9.83 4.36 -1.47
C ASP A 11 -10.44 5.47 -2.37
N ALA A 12 -11.11 6.45 -1.76
CA ALA A 12 -11.70 7.58 -2.48
C ALA A 12 -10.66 8.62 -2.95
N GLU A 13 -9.44 8.55 -2.43
CA GLU A 13 -8.32 9.40 -2.81
C GLU A 13 -7.15 8.56 -3.37
N PRO A 14 -7.32 7.94 -4.54
CA PRO A 14 -6.32 7.04 -5.11
C PRO A 14 -5.00 7.74 -5.47
N ASP A 15 -5.04 9.05 -5.69
CA ASP A 15 -3.86 9.87 -6.05
C ASP A 15 -3.00 10.24 -4.82
N ASP A 16 -3.52 10.06 -3.60
CA ASP A 16 -2.83 10.35 -2.34
C ASP A 16 -3.09 9.25 -1.29
N PRO A 17 -2.65 8.01 -1.54
CA PRO A 17 -2.86 6.93 -0.62
C PRO A 17 -2.10 7.17 0.68
N GLN A 18 -2.77 6.99 1.81
CA GLN A 18 -2.24 7.29 3.13
C GLN A 18 -2.05 6.03 3.96
N VAL A 19 -0.98 6.00 4.74
CA VAL A 19 -0.73 4.94 5.71
C VAL A 19 -0.19 5.50 7.03
N TYR A 20 -0.69 4.99 8.13
CA TYR A 20 -0.11 5.16 9.46
C TYR A 20 0.37 3.80 9.97
N ILE A 21 1.61 3.73 10.42
CA ILE A 21 2.23 2.50 10.92
C ILE A 21 2.47 2.67 12.41
N GLY A 22 2.14 1.66 13.20
CA GLY A 22 2.36 1.72 14.64
C GLY A 22 2.50 0.34 15.26
N GLN A 23 2.98 0.30 16.47
CA GLN A 23 3.09 -0.92 17.29
C GLN A 23 2.33 -0.77 18.61
N THR A 24 2.00 -1.90 19.22
CA THR A 24 1.36 -1.92 20.52
C THR A 24 1.45 -3.29 21.19
N GLY A 25 1.40 -3.30 22.52
CA GLY A 25 1.18 -4.51 23.31
C GLY A 25 -0.31 -4.85 23.47
N ASP A 26 -1.20 -3.91 23.19
CA ASP A 26 -2.66 -4.08 23.27
C ASP A 26 -3.37 -3.47 22.05
N LEU A 27 -3.54 -4.31 21.03
CA LEU A 27 -4.16 -3.92 19.77
C LEU A 27 -5.58 -3.40 19.92
N ARG A 28 -6.40 -4.03 20.77
CA ARG A 28 -7.80 -3.64 20.94
C ARG A 28 -7.91 -2.19 21.42
N THR A 29 -7.24 -1.90 22.53
CA THR A 29 -7.25 -0.55 23.12
C THR A 29 -6.63 0.47 22.19
N ARG A 30 -5.55 0.09 21.50
CA ARG A 30 -4.84 1.01 20.59
C ARG A 30 -5.69 1.36 19.37
N LEU A 31 -6.29 0.39 18.70
CA LEU A 31 -7.15 0.63 17.53
C LEU A 31 -8.41 1.42 17.91
N ALA A 32 -9.03 1.13 19.05
CA ALA A 32 -10.16 1.91 19.55
C ALA A 32 -9.78 3.38 19.80
N SER A 33 -8.59 3.64 20.37
CA SER A 33 -8.06 4.99 20.56
C SER A 33 -7.80 5.70 19.23
N HIS A 34 -7.29 4.99 18.22
CA HIS A 34 -7.11 5.57 16.89
C HIS A 34 -8.43 5.88 16.21
N HIS A 35 -9.41 5.00 16.32
CA HIS A 35 -10.75 5.23 15.79
C HIS A 35 -11.40 6.50 16.36
N ALA A 36 -11.16 6.78 17.64
CA ALA A 36 -11.70 7.99 18.29
C ALA A 36 -10.95 9.29 17.95
N LYS A 37 -9.70 9.21 17.45
CA LYS A 37 -8.81 10.37 17.30
C LYS A 37 -8.35 10.67 15.88
N LYS A 38 -8.52 9.73 14.96
CA LYS A 38 -8.03 9.80 13.58
C LYS A 38 -9.15 9.42 12.61
N ASP A 39 -9.56 10.36 11.79
CA ASP A 39 -10.69 10.19 10.87
C ASP A 39 -10.28 9.70 9.47
N PHE A 40 -8.95 9.70 9.17
CA PHE A 40 -8.47 9.44 7.82
C PHE A 40 -8.56 7.98 7.41
N TRP A 41 -8.47 7.02 8.35
CA TRP A 41 -8.34 5.61 8.03
C TRP A 41 -9.68 4.86 8.01
N GLN A 42 -9.76 3.90 7.09
CA GLN A 42 -10.93 3.03 6.91
C GLN A 42 -10.58 1.54 7.02
N ARG A 43 -9.32 1.19 6.87
CA ARG A 43 -8.85 -0.20 6.97
C ARG A 43 -7.67 -0.30 7.91
N ALA A 44 -7.62 -1.40 8.66
CA ALA A 44 -6.48 -1.76 9.49
C ALA A 44 -5.99 -3.16 9.12
N LEU A 45 -4.72 -3.30 8.81
CA LEU A 45 -4.03 -4.58 8.72
C LEU A 45 -3.11 -4.73 9.92
N VAL A 46 -3.00 -5.94 10.45
CA VAL A 46 -2.26 -6.19 11.68
C VAL A 46 -1.34 -7.38 11.50
N LEU A 47 -0.06 -7.18 11.80
CA LEU A 47 0.94 -8.22 11.87
C LEU A 47 1.09 -8.70 13.32
N ILE A 48 0.70 -9.94 13.57
CA ILE A 48 0.77 -10.60 14.89
C ILE A 48 1.37 -11.99 14.77
N SER A 49 1.96 -12.47 15.85
CA SER A 49 2.41 -13.86 15.93
C SER A 49 1.29 -14.76 16.43
N ARG A 50 1.06 -15.89 15.75
CA ARG A 50 0.13 -16.93 16.21
C ARG A 50 0.58 -17.61 17.50
N THR A 51 1.88 -17.66 17.75
CA THR A 51 2.52 -18.32 18.90
C THR A 51 2.88 -17.35 20.02
N ASN A 52 2.47 -16.07 19.92
CA ASN A 52 2.86 -15.00 20.85
C ASN A 52 4.39 -14.79 20.98
N SER A 53 5.15 -15.17 19.96
CA SER A 53 6.62 -15.03 19.97
C SER A 53 7.09 -13.59 19.74
N LEU A 54 6.23 -12.70 19.21
CA LEU A 54 6.55 -11.28 19.07
C LEU A 54 6.64 -10.62 20.44
N THR A 55 7.83 -10.09 20.76
CA THR A 55 8.05 -9.27 21.94
C THR A 55 7.91 -7.78 21.61
N GLN A 56 7.89 -6.93 22.64
CA GLN A 56 7.86 -5.48 22.45
C GLN A 56 9.09 -4.97 21.68
N THR A 57 10.26 -5.59 21.87
CA THR A 57 11.49 -5.24 21.14
C THR A 57 11.36 -5.53 19.63
N HIS A 58 10.77 -6.67 19.27
CA HIS A 58 10.45 -6.96 17.86
C HIS A 58 9.52 -5.89 17.29
N ALA A 59 8.45 -5.55 17.99
CA ALA A 59 7.47 -4.61 17.51
C ALA A 59 8.04 -3.19 17.32
N LEU A 60 8.90 -2.74 18.23
CA LEU A 60 9.60 -1.46 18.10
C LEU A 60 10.54 -1.43 16.89
N PHE A 61 11.33 -2.50 16.67
CA PHE A 61 12.20 -2.58 15.51
C PHE A 61 11.39 -2.62 14.21
N LEU A 62 10.36 -3.45 14.15
CA LEU A 62 9.50 -3.58 12.97
C LEU A 62 8.79 -2.27 12.64
N GLU A 63 8.25 -1.54 13.63
CA GLU A 63 7.64 -0.23 13.41
C GLU A 63 8.64 0.73 12.78
N TRP A 64 9.83 0.88 13.39
CA TRP A 64 10.88 1.74 12.87
C TRP A 64 11.29 1.35 11.44
N HIS A 65 11.52 0.06 11.19
CA HIS A 65 11.95 -0.46 9.88
C HIS A 65 10.89 -0.24 8.81
N CYS A 66 9.62 -0.53 9.15
CA CYS A 66 8.48 -0.29 8.25
C CYS A 66 8.31 1.19 7.92
N LEU A 67 8.41 2.08 8.92
CA LEU A 67 8.32 3.52 8.70
C LEU A 67 9.42 4.04 7.78
N LYS A 68 10.65 3.57 7.98
CA LYS A 68 11.78 3.93 7.14
C LYS A 68 11.52 3.52 5.68
N LEU A 69 11.20 2.25 5.42
CA LEU A 69 11.01 1.73 4.07
C LEU A 69 9.75 2.29 3.40
N ALA A 70 8.65 2.50 4.13
CA ALA A 70 7.46 3.15 3.60
C ALA A 70 7.75 4.59 3.14
N SER A 71 8.55 5.33 3.90
CA SER A 71 8.98 6.69 3.53
C SER A 71 9.91 6.68 2.32
N GLU A 72 10.82 5.71 2.23
CA GLU A 72 11.74 5.55 1.10
C GLU A 72 11.02 5.12 -0.20
N SER A 73 10.00 4.27 -0.09
CA SER A 73 9.21 3.82 -1.24
C SER A 73 8.42 4.96 -1.90
N GLY A 74 7.94 5.90 -1.09
CA GLY A 74 7.15 7.04 -1.55
C GLY A 74 5.79 6.67 -2.17
N ARG A 75 5.35 5.43 -2.04
CA ARG A 75 4.07 4.94 -2.59
C ARG A 75 2.86 5.39 -1.79
N TYR A 76 3.04 5.56 -0.49
CA TYR A 76 2.02 6.05 0.44
C TYR A 76 2.53 7.29 1.16
N ARG A 77 1.66 8.24 1.41
CA ARG A 77 1.94 9.31 2.34
C ARG A 77 1.89 8.74 3.76
N VAL A 78 3.04 8.78 4.44
CA VAL A 78 3.17 8.28 5.81
C VAL A 78 2.66 9.31 6.79
N GLU A 79 1.57 9.01 7.49
CA GLU A 79 0.90 9.90 8.46
C GLU A 79 1.61 9.97 9.82
N ASN A 80 2.72 9.26 9.98
CA ASN A 80 3.60 9.37 11.13
C ASN A 80 4.50 10.61 10.98
N GLY A 81 4.80 11.29 12.06
CA GLY A 81 5.69 12.48 12.02
C GLY A 81 7.09 12.17 11.53
N ASN A 82 7.70 11.11 12.06
CA ASN A 82 8.99 10.58 11.63
C ASN A 82 9.14 9.13 12.13
N ALA A 83 10.12 8.41 11.58
CA ALA A 83 10.43 7.04 12.00
C ALA A 83 11.22 6.99 13.34
N GLY A 84 11.71 8.11 13.82
CA GLY A 84 12.60 8.14 14.96
C GLY A 84 13.99 7.53 14.69
N SER A 85 14.71 7.22 15.74
CA SER A 85 16.01 6.52 15.66
C SER A 85 15.82 5.01 15.71
N LYS A 86 16.75 4.27 15.07
CA LYS A 86 16.76 2.80 15.14
C LYS A 86 16.84 2.36 16.62
N PRO A 87 15.89 1.53 17.09
CA PRO A 87 15.96 1.01 18.45
C PRO A 87 17.16 0.07 18.59
N HIS A 88 17.75 0.05 19.78
CA HIS A 88 18.84 -0.90 20.08
C HIS A 88 18.28 -2.33 20.03
N THR A 89 18.79 -3.11 19.09
CA THR A 89 18.32 -4.48 18.85
C THR A 89 19.53 -5.40 18.68
N PRO A 90 19.68 -6.47 19.48
CA PRO A 90 20.75 -7.43 19.31
C PRO A 90 20.72 -8.08 17.91
N PRO A 91 21.89 -8.38 17.30
CA PRO A 91 21.94 -8.89 15.93
C PRO A 91 21.07 -10.13 15.63
N PRO A 92 20.97 -11.14 16.51
CA PRO A 92 20.09 -12.28 16.26
C PRO A 92 18.60 -11.85 16.19
N LEU A 93 18.17 -10.98 17.07
CA LEU A 93 16.81 -10.46 17.11
C LEU A 93 16.50 -9.58 15.89
N GLU A 94 17.48 -8.83 15.42
CA GLU A 94 17.37 -8.04 14.20
C GLU A 94 17.16 -8.95 12.98
N ALA A 95 17.89 -10.07 12.89
CA ALA A 95 17.70 -11.05 11.82
C ALA A 95 16.29 -11.65 11.83
N ASP A 96 15.78 -12.04 13.01
CA ASP A 96 14.41 -12.53 13.17
C ASP A 96 13.38 -11.46 12.73
N CYS A 97 13.60 -10.21 13.10
CA CYS A 97 12.71 -9.11 12.69
C CYS A 97 12.71 -8.90 11.16
N LEU A 98 13.85 -9.01 10.50
CA LEU A 98 13.94 -8.89 9.04
C LEU A 98 13.22 -10.02 8.32
N GLU A 99 13.33 -11.26 8.79
CA GLU A 99 12.57 -12.39 8.23
C GLU A 99 11.05 -12.20 8.40
N ILE A 100 10.62 -11.73 9.59
CA ILE A 100 9.21 -11.40 9.84
C ILE A 100 8.75 -10.27 8.92
N PHE A 101 9.58 -9.26 8.71
CA PHE A 101 9.29 -8.14 7.82
C PHE A 101 9.12 -8.61 6.37
N GLU A 102 10.05 -9.41 5.84
CA GLU A 102 9.98 -9.95 4.48
C GLU A 102 8.66 -10.72 4.24
N THR A 103 8.32 -11.61 5.17
CA THR A 103 7.04 -12.33 5.11
C THR A 103 5.85 -11.38 5.17
N GLY A 104 5.87 -10.42 6.08
CA GLY A 104 4.81 -9.43 6.26
C GLY A 104 4.63 -8.53 5.04
N SER A 105 5.71 -8.10 4.40
CA SER A 105 5.69 -7.25 3.21
C SER A 105 5.05 -7.96 2.01
N ILE A 106 5.40 -9.23 1.78
CA ILE A 106 4.80 -10.06 0.72
C ILE A 106 3.29 -10.23 0.97
N LEU A 107 2.88 -10.50 2.20
CA LEU A 107 1.47 -10.64 2.56
C LEU A 107 0.70 -9.33 2.36
N LEU A 108 1.26 -8.19 2.75
CA LEU A 108 0.65 -6.88 2.52
C LEU A 108 0.47 -6.60 1.03
N ALA A 109 1.50 -6.82 0.22
CA ALA A 109 1.43 -6.65 -1.23
C ALA A 109 0.38 -7.56 -1.88
N THR A 110 0.32 -8.84 -1.45
CA THR A 110 -0.69 -9.80 -1.92
C THR A 110 -2.12 -9.38 -1.59
N LEU A 111 -2.31 -8.69 -0.46
CA LEU A 111 -3.60 -8.13 -0.05
C LEU A 111 -3.94 -6.82 -0.78
N GLY A 112 -3.08 -6.33 -1.67
CA GLY A 112 -3.27 -5.09 -2.42
C GLY A 112 -2.71 -3.84 -1.74
N PHE A 113 -1.85 -4.00 -0.74
CA PHE A 113 -1.20 -2.90 -0.01
C PHE A 113 0.34 -2.97 -0.13
N PRO A 114 0.92 -2.67 -1.32
CA PRO A 114 2.36 -2.76 -1.57
C PRO A 114 3.13 -1.56 -0.96
N VAL A 115 3.04 -1.38 0.36
CA VAL A 115 3.54 -0.19 1.08
C VAL A 115 5.03 0.03 0.88
N PHE A 116 5.81 -1.05 0.76
CA PHE A 116 7.26 -1.00 0.73
C PHE A 116 7.85 -1.10 -0.68
N GLU A 117 7.00 -1.32 -1.67
CA GLU A 117 7.45 -1.37 -3.06
C GLU A 117 7.62 0.06 -3.60
N PRO A 118 8.77 0.41 -4.17
CA PRO A 118 8.97 1.73 -4.74
C PRO A 118 7.96 1.97 -5.86
N VAL A 119 7.51 3.22 -5.99
CA VAL A 119 6.73 3.62 -7.17
C VAL A 119 7.64 3.42 -8.38
N ALA A 120 7.22 2.60 -9.32
CA ALA A 120 7.92 2.45 -10.58
C ALA A 120 7.99 3.84 -11.24
N LYS A 121 9.15 4.49 -11.14
CA LYS A 121 9.43 5.68 -11.94
C LYS A 121 9.44 5.18 -13.37
N GLY A 122 8.47 5.62 -14.18
CA GLY A 122 8.48 5.32 -15.59
C GLY A 122 9.91 5.57 -16.09
N SER A 123 10.57 4.55 -16.62
CA SER A 123 11.91 4.72 -17.14
C SER A 123 11.83 5.82 -18.19
N ASP A 124 12.83 6.71 -18.30
CA ASP A 124 12.93 7.70 -19.38
C ASP A 124 12.89 7.04 -20.78
N ARG A 125 12.87 5.71 -20.83
CA ARG A 125 12.76 4.85 -22.02
C ARG A 125 11.53 3.95 -22.01
N ALA A 126 10.53 4.21 -21.15
CA ALA A 126 9.31 3.41 -21.17
C ALA A 126 8.64 3.56 -22.53
N GLU A 127 8.43 2.44 -23.23
CA GLU A 127 7.71 2.40 -24.48
C GLU A 127 6.27 2.87 -24.24
N ILE A 128 5.90 3.98 -24.90
CA ILE A 128 4.55 4.51 -24.79
C ILE A 128 3.67 3.78 -25.79
N PHE A 129 2.72 3.03 -25.27
CA PHE A 129 1.67 2.41 -26.08
C PHE A 129 0.58 3.45 -26.37
N VAL A 130 0.22 3.57 -27.63
CA VAL A 130 -0.83 4.48 -28.10
C VAL A 130 -1.99 3.67 -28.65
N CYS A 131 -3.18 4.00 -28.20
CA CYS A 131 -4.44 3.39 -28.67
C CYS A 131 -5.37 4.50 -29.15
N THR A 132 -5.42 4.71 -30.45
CA THR A 132 -6.30 5.71 -31.07
C THR A 132 -7.45 5.01 -31.79
N ALA A 133 -8.66 5.43 -31.49
CA ALA A 133 -9.87 5.00 -32.19
C ALA A 133 -10.87 6.15 -32.23
N SER A 134 -11.92 6.04 -33.06
CA SER A 134 -12.96 7.07 -33.14
C SER A 134 -13.51 7.42 -31.74
N GLY A 135 -13.22 8.61 -31.26
CA GLY A 135 -13.64 9.13 -29.94
C GLY A 135 -12.79 8.68 -28.76
N SER A 136 -11.58 8.16 -28.99
CA SER A 136 -10.62 7.85 -27.94
C SER A 136 -9.19 8.10 -28.39
N ASP A 137 -8.35 8.59 -27.48
CA ASP A 137 -6.89 8.75 -27.61
C ASP A 137 -6.27 8.33 -26.27
N GLY A 138 -5.89 7.07 -26.20
CA GLY A 138 -5.32 6.46 -25.00
C GLY A 138 -3.82 6.34 -25.14
N ARG A 139 -3.10 6.71 -24.09
CA ARG A 139 -1.65 6.51 -23.94
C ARG A 139 -1.37 5.79 -22.64
N GLY A 140 -0.44 4.87 -22.68
CA GLY A 140 -0.08 4.11 -21.49
C GLY A 140 1.32 3.56 -21.56
N VAL A 141 1.80 3.11 -20.43
CA VAL A 141 3.09 2.44 -20.28
C VAL A 141 2.90 1.14 -19.53
N LEU A 142 3.67 0.14 -19.89
CA LEU A 142 3.75 -1.09 -19.09
C LEU A 142 4.80 -0.89 -18.00
N THR A 143 4.42 -1.13 -16.77
CA THR A 143 5.30 -1.07 -15.59
C THR A 143 5.28 -2.44 -14.91
N ASP A 144 6.14 -2.63 -13.92
CA ASP A 144 6.14 -3.84 -13.10
C ASP A 144 4.82 -4.01 -12.32
N ASP A 145 4.10 -2.91 -12.04
CA ASP A 145 2.78 -2.90 -11.39
C ASP A 145 1.61 -3.18 -12.37
N GLY A 146 1.89 -3.26 -13.67
CA GLY A 146 0.89 -3.46 -14.72
C GLY A 146 0.84 -2.33 -15.74
N PHE A 147 -0.28 -2.22 -16.46
CA PHE A 147 -0.45 -1.20 -17.50
C PHE A 147 -1.02 0.09 -16.91
N VAL A 148 -0.23 1.15 -16.95
CA VAL A 148 -0.60 2.48 -16.43
C VAL A 148 -1.08 3.38 -17.57
N VAL A 149 -2.31 3.89 -17.45
CA VAL A 149 -2.87 4.86 -18.40
C VAL A 149 -2.38 6.26 -18.01
N LEU A 150 -1.78 6.95 -18.97
CA LEU A 150 -1.17 8.26 -18.74
C LEU A 150 -2.23 9.37 -18.71
N LYS A 151 -1.93 10.41 -17.93
CA LYS A 151 -2.75 11.63 -17.83
C LYS A 151 -2.94 12.25 -19.23
N GLY A 152 -4.16 12.67 -19.49
CA GLY A 152 -4.54 13.25 -20.80
C GLY A 152 -5.10 12.23 -21.78
N SER A 153 -5.14 10.93 -21.39
CA SER A 153 -5.85 9.91 -22.18
C SER A 153 -7.34 10.19 -22.19
N VAL A 154 -7.94 10.06 -23.37
CA VAL A 154 -9.38 10.26 -23.57
C VAL A 154 -10.03 8.94 -23.96
N GLY A 155 -10.99 8.51 -23.16
CA GLY A 155 -11.81 7.34 -23.44
C GLY A 155 -13.16 7.71 -24.02
N ARG A 156 -13.74 6.83 -24.86
CA ARG A 156 -15.09 7.00 -25.36
C ARG A 156 -16.10 6.94 -24.21
N ARG A 157 -17.03 7.90 -24.16
CA ARG A 157 -18.07 7.95 -23.14
C ARG A 157 -19.10 6.83 -23.27
N GLU A 158 -19.47 6.46 -24.50
CA GLU A 158 -20.48 5.46 -24.75
C GLU A 158 -19.87 4.09 -25.06
N ASN A 159 -20.57 3.04 -24.65
CA ASN A 159 -20.18 1.67 -24.95
C ASN A 159 -20.40 1.35 -26.42
N VAL A 160 -19.46 0.66 -27.05
CA VAL A 160 -19.67 0.11 -28.38
C VAL A 160 -20.55 -1.14 -28.29
N PRO A 161 -21.37 -1.44 -29.32
CA PRO A 161 -22.29 -2.59 -29.29
C PRO A 161 -21.59 -3.92 -29.00
N SER A 162 -20.33 -4.08 -29.42
CA SER A 162 -19.55 -5.31 -29.26
C SER A 162 -19.22 -5.68 -27.82
N ILE A 163 -19.31 -4.75 -26.85
CA ILE A 163 -19.04 -5.06 -25.44
C ILE A 163 -20.30 -5.31 -24.61
N ARG A 164 -21.49 -5.23 -25.24
CA ARG A 164 -22.75 -5.49 -24.54
C ARG A 164 -22.80 -6.93 -24.02
N GLY A 165 -23.17 -7.08 -22.75
CA GLY A 165 -23.26 -8.39 -22.08
C GLY A 165 -21.91 -8.99 -21.66
N THR A 166 -20.79 -8.33 -21.92
CA THR A 166 -19.46 -8.82 -21.55
C THR A 166 -19.06 -8.43 -20.11
N SER A 167 -18.03 -9.09 -19.59
CA SER A 167 -17.41 -8.71 -18.29
C SER A 167 -16.89 -7.27 -18.29
N THR A 168 -16.41 -6.80 -19.44
CA THR A 168 -15.90 -5.43 -19.62
C THR A 168 -17.00 -4.37 -19.43
N GLU A 169 -18.23 -4.63 -19.90
CA GLU A 169 -19.35 -3.72 -19.66
C GLU A 169 -19.67 -3.62 -18.17
N ARG A 170 -19.65 -4.76 -17.44
CA ARG A 170 -19.91 -4.79 -15.98
C ARG A 170 -18.85 -4.04 -15.19
N LEU A 171 -17.57 -4.12 -15.61
CA LEU A 171 -16.48 -3.38 -14.99
C LEU A 171 -16.63 -1.87 -15.20
N ARG A 172 -17.00 -1.45 -16.40
CA ARG A 172 -17.17 -0.03 -16.75
C ARG A 172 -18.32 0.65 -16.00
N HIS A 173 -19.33 -0.08 -15.57
CA HIS A 173 -20.43 0.44 -14.75
C HIS A 173 -20.05 0.63 -13.27
N LYS A 174 -18.86 0.16 -12.86
CA LYS A 174 -18.35 0.29 -11.49
C LYS A 174 -17.33 1.45 -11.33
N LEU A 175 -16.88 2.05 -12.42
CA LEU A 175 -16.04 3.23 -12.49
C LEU A 175 -16.89 4.50 -12.71
#